data_fe726394c236de6188736604d7c9829f
#
_entry.id   fe726394c236de6188736604d7c9829f
#
_cell.length_a   1.000
_cell.length_b   1.000
_cell.length_c   1.000
_cell.angle_alpha   90.00
_cell.angle_beta   90.00
_cell.angle_gamma   90.00
#
_symmetry.space_group_name_H-M   'P 1'
#
loop_
_entity.id
_entity.type
_entity.pdbx_description
1 polymer ?
#
loop_
_entity_poly.entity_id
_entity_poly.type
_entity_poly.pdbx_seq_one_letter_code
_entity_poly.pdbx_strand_id
1 'polypeptide(L)'
;MVRPPRPVDASSATACRDHRRISVESVTLVIAALALAWVGVTHFVTNGSPPFGDGAVEAVVERIIAVESGGDSNARNKRSSATGAGQFLDETWLEMIRIYRHDLVGGHSEKEILELRRDPELTRAIMTRLVEQNAAMLKKRGLPVTPGTLYLTHFAGPAGAVAVLSVSENVDAASLMASADATGRTTREKLVYANPFLKELTVGDLKNWANRKMRSY
;
A
#
# COMPACT_ATOMS: atom_id res chain seq x y z
N MET A 1 -9.93 17.06 -75.29
CA MET A 1 -8.98 16.34 -74.39
C MET A 1 -9.42 16.55 -72.95
N VAL A 2 -10.15 15.56 -72.44
CA VAL A 2 -10.67 15.58 -71.05
C VAL A 2 -9.77 14.66 -70.22
N ARG A 3 -9.19 15.20 -69.16
CA ARG A 3 -8.37 14.44 -68.22
C ARG A 3 -9.27 13.56 -67.34
N PRO A 4 -8.91 12.31 -67.09
CA PRO A 4 -9.64 11.46 -66.13
C PRO A 4 -9.36 11.84 -64.67
N PRO A 5 -10.33 11.63 -63.77
CA PRO A 5 -10.16 11.92 -62.35
C PRO A 5 -9.24 10.88 -61.67
N ARG A 6 -8.48 11.36 -60.66
CA ARG A 6 -7.62 10.53 -59.80
C ARG A 6 -8.45 9.67 -58.84
N PRO A 7 -7.99 8.47 -58.53
CA PRO A 7 -8.63 7.65 -57.52
C PRO A 7 -8.42 8.23 -56.12
N VAL A 8 -9.48 8.22 -55.30
CA VAL A 8 -9.47 8.55 -53.88
C VAL A 8 -9.00 7.31 -53.12
N ASP A 9 -7.81 7.41 -52.52
CA ASP A 9 -7.30 6.42 -51.59
C ASP A 9 -8.12 6.46 -50.28
N ALA A 10 -8.95 5.44 -50.12
CA ALA A 10 -9.59 5.14 -48.85
C ALA A 10 -8.58 4.40 -47.94
N SER A 11 -7.73 5.14 -47.25
CA SER A 11 -6.93 4.60 -46.16
C SER A 11 -7.77 4.58 -44.88
N SER A 12 -8.39 3.45 -44.65
CA SER A 12 -9.01 3.13 -43.37
C SER A 12 -7.94 3.09 -42.28
N ALA A 13 -7.84 4.17 -41.52
CA ALA A 13 -7.04 4.21 -40.30
C ALA A 13 -7.68 3.30 -39.23
N THR A 14 -7.22 2.06 -39.19
CA THR A 14 -7.41 1.17 -38.04
C THR A 14 -6.67 1.78 -36.89
N ALA A 15 -7.39 2.42 -35.98
CA ALA A 15 -6.86 2.89 -34.71
C ALA A 15 -6.43 1.67 -33.90
N CYS A 16 -5.15 1.36 -33.99
CA CYS A 16 -4.47 0.40 -33.13
C CYS A 16 -4.54 0.96 -31.70
N ARG A 17 -5.40 0.35 -30.89
CA ARG A 17 -5.49 0.64 -29.45
C ARG A 17 -4.21 0.13 -28.84
N ASP A 18 -3.25 1.05 -28.67
CA ASP A 18 -1.98 0.82 -28.01
C ASP A 18 -2.25 0.46 -26.54
N HIS A 19 -2.33 -0.83 -26.27
CA HIS A 19 -2.25 -1.35 -24.91
C HIS A 19 -0.82 -1.13 -24.45
N ARG A 20 -0.55 0.07 -23.90
CA ARG A 20 0.67 0.29 -23.14
C ARG A 20 0.76 -0.81 -22.09
N ARG A 21 1.56 -1.80 -22.40
CA ARG A 21 2.10 -2.71 -21.38
C ARG A 21 2.81 -1.80 -20.40
N ILE A 22 2.22 -1.64 -19.21
CA ILE A 22 2.91 -1.04 -18.08
C ILE A 22 4.06 -2.01 -17.82
N SER A 23 5.24 -1.60 -18.25
CA SER A 23 6.49 -2.31 -18.00
C SER A 23 6.59 -2.54 -16.51
N VAL A 24 6.96 -3.75 -16.10
CA VAL A 24 7.16 -4.15 -14.70
C VAL A 24 8.50 -3.59 -14.20
N GLU A 25 8.84 -2.37 -14.63
CA GLU A 25 10.00 -1.66 -14.10
C GLU A 25 9.62 -1.04 -12.78
N SER A 26 10.12 -1.66 -11.72
CA SER A 26 10.35 -1.10 -10.37
C SER A 26 9.36 -0.01 -9.95
N VAL A 27 8.10 -0.38 -9.72
CA VAL A 27 7.17 0.47 -8.99
C VAL A 27 7.63 0.47 -7.54
N THR A 28 8.55 1.37 -7.22
CA THR A 28 8.97 1.61 -5.85
C THR A 28 7.79 2.22 -5.12
N LEU A 29 7.07 1.38 -4.39
CA LEU A 29 5.93 1.79 -3.60
C LEU A 29 6.37 2.72 -2.49
N VAL A 30 5.76 3.87 -2.43
CA VAL A 30 5.87 4.80 -1.32
C VAL A 30 4.57 4.75 -0.55
N ILE A 31 4.66 4.19 0.63
CA ILE A 31 3.58 4.27 1.60
C ILE A 31 3.56 5.71 2.11
N ALA A 32 2.47 6.42 1.87
CA ALA A 32 2.25 7.71 2.51
C ALA A 32 2.04 7.46 4.01
N ALA A 33 2.86 8.11 4.86
CA ALA A 33 2.65 8.10 6.29
C ALA A 33 1.34 8.83 6.60
N LEU A 34 0.25 8.08 6.70
CA LEU A 34 -0.94 8.53 7.38
C LEU A 34 -0.65 8.36 8.86
N ALA A 35 -0.09 9.40 9.47
CA ALA A 35 0.07 9.43 10.92
C ALA A 35 -1.30 9.28 11.54
N LEU A 36 -1.48 8.15 12.18
CA LEU A 36 -2.66 7.85 12.95
C LEU A 36 -2.72 8.78 14.16
N ALA A 37 -3.67 9.70 14.17
CA ALA A 37 -4.22 10.19 15.42
C ALA A 37 -5.00 9.03 16.05
N TRP A 38 -4.28 8.10 16.66
CA TRP A 38 -4.84 7.04 17.48
C TRP A 38 -5.11 7.58 18.86
N VAL A 39 -6.24 8.29 19.03
CA VAL A 39 -6.79 8.53 20.35
C VAL A 39 -7.51 7.25 20.78
N GLY A 40 -6.86 6.51 21.68
CA GLY A 40 -7.51 5.53 22.55
C GLY A 40 -7.88 4.20 21.90
N VAL A 41 -6.91 3.38 21.54
CA VAL A 41 -7.11 1.94 21.53
C VAL A 41 -6.44 1.35 22.76
N THR A 42 -7.26 1.18 23.79
CA THR A 42 -6.95 0.31 24.92
C THR A 42 -6.54 -1.07 24.38
N HIS A 43 -5.44 -1.58 24.90
CA HIS A 43 -4.91 -2.93 24.68
C HIS A 43 -6.02 -3.98 24.69
N PHE A 44 -6.50 -4.36 23.54
CA PHE A 44 -7.22 -5.59 23.34
C PHE A 44 -6.23 -6.59 22.74
N VAL A 45 -5.46 -7.24 23.60
CA VAL A 45 -4.88 -8.53 23.26
C VAL A 45 -6.06 -9.50 23.21
N THR A 46 -6.71 -9.55 22.05
CA THR A 46 -7.69 -10.60 21.80
C THR A 46 -6.90 -11.88 21.53
N ASN A 47 -6.95 -12.82 22.48
CA ASN A 47 -6.63 -14.22 22.26
C ASN A 47 -7.67 -14.88 21.29
N GLY A 48 -8.14 -14.17 20.30
CA GLY A 48 -9.00 -14.69 19.25
C GLY A 48 -8.15 -15.05 18.06
N SER A 49 -8.30 -16.26 17.54
CA SER A 49 -7.71 -16.68 16.27
C SER A 49 -7.94 -15.59 15.22
N PRO A 50 -6.91 -15.23 14.40
CA PRO A 50 -7.08 -14.23 13.37
C PRO A 50 -8.24 -14.58 12.44
N PRO A 51 -8.94 -13.60 11.84
CA PRO A 51 -10.08 -13.85 10.94
C PRO A 51 -9.69 -14.64 9.68
N PHE A 52 -8.40 -14.84 9.47
CA PHE A 52 -7.77 -15.79 8.55
C PHE A 52 -7.06 -16.86 9.36
N GLY A 53 -7.08 -18.13 8.92
CA GLY A 53 -6.20 -19.14 9.49
C GLY A 53 -4.73 -18.71 9.38
N ASP A 54 -3.89 -19.19 10.29
CA ASP A 54 -2.48 -18.76 10.41
C ASP A 54 -1.71 -18.82 9.08
N GLY A 55 -1.93 -19.83 8.25
CA GLY A 55 -1.32 -19.95 6.93
C GLY A 55 -1.78 -18.89 5.92
N ALA A 56 -2.97 -18.32 6.08
CA ALA A 56 -3.46 -17.27 5.19
C ALA A 56 -2.83 -15.90 5.50
N VAL A 57 -2.56 -15.61 6.78
CA VAL A 57 -1.83 -14.41 7.20
C VAL A 57 -0.40 -14.47 6.66
N GLU A 58 0.27 -15.60 6.84
CA GLU A 58 1.63 -15.81 6.35
C GLU A 58 1.71 -15.60 4.82
N ALA A 59 0.81 -16.19 4.05
CA ALA A 59 0.77 -15.99 2.59
C ALA A 59 0.58 -14.52 2.18
N VAL A 60 -0.23 -13.76 2.92
CA VAL A 60 -0.39 -12.31 2.69
C VAL A 60 0.90 -11.56 3.01
N VAL A 61 1.56 -11.88 4.12
CA VAL A 61 2.83 -11.26 4.52
C VAL A 61 3.92 -11.50 3.48
N GLU A 62 4.10 -12.76 3.05
CA GLU A 62 5.06 -13.11 2.00
C GLU A 62 4.79 -12.36 0.71
N ARG A 63 3.51 -12.28 0.33
CA ARG A 63 3.14 -11.55 -0.89
C ARG A 63 3.38 -10.05 -0.77
N ILE A 64 3.10 -9.43 0.38
CA ILE A 64 3.42 -8.01 0.61
C ILE A 64 4.93 -7.80 0.45
N ILE A 65 5.76 -8.57 1.13
CA ILE A 65 7.22 -8.47 1.06
C ILE A 65 7.73 -8.63 -0.39
N ALA A 66 7.20 -9.61 -1.10
CA ALA A 66 7.56 -9.83 -2.51
C ALA A 66 7.17 -8.64 -3.41
N VAL A 67 6.01 -8.03 -3.17
CA VAL A 67 5.50 -6.89 -3.95
C VAL A 67 6.24 -5.59 -3.64
N GLU A 68 6.67 -5.39 -2.40
CA GLU A 68 7.31 -4.16 -1.93
C GLU A 68 8.78 -4.06 -2.36
N SER A 69 9.52 -5.13 -2.25
CA SER A 69 10.97 -5.10 -2.47
C SER A 69 11.55 -6.33 -3.17
N GLY A 70 10.70 -7.33 -3.48
CA GLY A 70 11.21 -8.64 -3.90
C GLY A 70 11.96 -9.39 -2.79
N GLY A 71 11.76 -8.99 -1.52
CA GLY A 71 12.48 -9.56 -0.36
C GLY A 71 13.82 -8.88 -0.06
N ASP A 72 14.17 -7.79 -0.76
CA ASP A 72 15.44 -7.09 -0.52
C ASP A 72 15.42 -6.34 0.83
N SER A 73 16.18 -6.85 1.80
CA SER A 73 16.34 -6.23 3.12
C SER A 73 17.07 -4.89 3.09
N ASN A 74 17.78 -4.58 2.01
CA ASN A 74 18.49 -3.31 1.84
C ASN A 74 17.73 -2.30 1.00
N ALA A 75 16.55 -2.67 0.49
CA ALA A 75 15.73 -1.77 -0.29
C ALA A 75 15.46 -0.46 0.46
N ARG A 76 15.62 0.66 -0.24
CA ARG A 76 15.34 1.99 0.30
C ARG A 76 14.67 2.87 -0.73
N ASN A 77 13.57 3.47 -0.35
CA ASN A 77 12.88 4.42 -1.19
C ASN A 77 13.60 5.78 -1.19
N LYS A 78 13.78 6.36 -2.38
CA LYS A 78 14.42 7.68 -2.52
C LYS A 78 13.50 8.87 -2.22
N ARG A 79 12.18 8.62 -2.14
CA ARG A 79 11.15 9.66 -1.98
C ARG A 79 10.44 9.61 -0.63
N SER A 80 10.79 8.64 0.22
CA SER A 80 10.22 8.47 1.56
C SER A 80 11.22 7.80 2.49
N SER A 81 10.80 7.57 3.75
CA SER A 81 11.58 6.82 4.73
C SER A 81 11.45 5.30 4.60
N ALA A 82 10.66 4.79 3.63
CA ALA A 82 10.42 3.37 3.46
C ALA A 82 11.73 2.59 3.27
N THR A 83 11.95 1.58 4.09
CA THR A 83 13.22 0.83 4.17
C THR A 83 12.96 -0.64 4.47
N GLY A 84 13.86 -1.50 3.98
CA GLY A 84 13.89 -2.94 4.23
C GLY A 84 12.92 -3.73 3.36
N ALA A 85 12.86 -5.03 3.59
CA ALA A 85 12.04 -5.95 2.80
C ALA A 85 10.55 -5.59 2.82
N GLY A 86 10.02 -5.13 3.94
CA GLY A 86 8.63 -4.73 4.12
C GLY A 86 8.32 -3.28 3.77
N GLN A 87 9.31 -2.48 3.36
CA GLN A 87 9.16 -1.05 3.05
C GLN A 87 8.44 -0.25 4.14
N PHE A 88 8.75 -0.54 5.41
CA PHE A 88 8.18 0.20 6.53
C PHE A 88 8.67 1.65 6.58
N LEU A 89 7.74 2.56 6.81
CA LEU A 89 8.05 3.96 7.15
C LEU A 89 8.56 4.05 8.59
N ASP A 90 9.33 5.11 8.88
CA ASP A 90 9.90 5.35 10.21
C ASP A 90 8.82 5.33 11.30
N GLU A 91 7.77 6.14 11.13
CA GLU A 91 6.69 6.26 12.13
C GLU A 91 5.98 4.93 12.38
N THR A 92 5.60 4.22 11.31
CA THR A 92 4.90 2.93 11.41
C THR A 92 5.79 1.88 12.08
N TRP A 93 7.06 1.82 11.71
CA TRP A 93 8.00 0.87 12.31
C TRP A 93 8.18 1.12 13.80
N LEU A 94 8.46 2.36 14.19
CA LEU A 94 8.65 2.74 15.57
C LEU A 94 7.40 2.47 16.42
N GLU A 95 6.22 2.74 15.87
CA GLU A 95 4.95 2.43 16.54
C GLU A 95 4.81 0.92 16.76
N MET A 96 5.01 0.11 15.74
CA MET A 96 4.89 -1.34 15.82
C MET A 96 5.91 -1.94 16.78
N ILE A 97 7.15 -1.45 16.79
CA ILE A 97 8.17 -1.88 17.75
C ILE A 97 7.76 -1.52 19.18
N ARG A 98 7.25 -0.31 19.41
CA ARG A 98 6.75 0.08 20.74
C ARG A 98 5.61 -0.81 21.23
N ILE A 99 4.75 -1.28 20.34
CA ILE A 99 3.60 -2.12 20.71
C ILE A 99 4.01 -3.58 20.92
N TYR A 100 4.85 -4.14 20.06
CA TYR A 100 5.08 -5.58 19.99
C TYR A 100 6.48 -6.03 20.39
N ARG A 101 7.42 -5.10 20.53
CA ARG A 101 8.83 -5.38 20.86
C ARG A 101 9.37 -4.39 21.89
N HIS A 102 8.67 -4.28 23.02
CA HIS A 102 9.10 -3.44 24.16
C HIS A 102 10.52 -3.72 24.63
N ASP A 103 10.98 -4.97 24.45
CA ASP A 103 12.34 -5.41 24.75
C ASP A 103 13.41 -4.60 24.01
N LEU A 104 13.10 -4.09 22.82
CA LEU A 104 14.04 -3.31 22.01
C LEU A 104 14.05 -1.82 22.38
N VAL A 105 12.95 -1.29 22.94
CA VAL A 105 12.80 0.15 23.18
C VAL A 105 13.74 0.66 24.29
N GLY A 106 14.01 -0.15 25.31
CA GLY A 106 14.84 0.25 26.47
C GLY A 106 16.34 0.13 26.25
N GLY A 107 16.78 -0.60 25.21
CA GLY A 107 18.20 -0.93 24.99
C GLY A 107 18.81 -0.31 23.73
N HIS A 108 18.00 0.35 22.88
CA HIS A 108 18.45 0.88 21.61
C HIS A 108 18.00 2.32 21.39
N SER A 109 18.81 3.10 20.70
CA SER A 109 18.41 4.41 20.20
C SER A 109 17.36 4.26 19.08
N GLU A 110 16.60 5.30 18.84
CA GLU A 110 15.62 5.34 17.73
C GLU A 110 16.27 5.01 16.38
N LYS A 111 17.49 5.49 16.15
CA LYS A 111 18.25 5.20 14.93
C LYS A 111 18.57 3.71 14.79
N GLU A 112 18.99 3.07 15.86
CA GLU A 112 19.27 1.61 15.87
C GLU A 112 17.99 0.82 15.63
N ILE A 113 16.88 1.22 16.27
CA ILE A 113 15.56 0.59 16.03
C ILE A 113 15.15 0.74 14.56
N LEU A 114 15.38 1.88 13.94
CA LEU A 114 15.07 2.09 12.53
C LEU A 114 15.91 1.22 11.59
N GLU A 115 17.17 0.95 11.92
CA GLU A 115 18.02 0.04 11.12
C GLU A 115 17.57 -1.43 11.21
N LEU A 116 16.87 -1.82 12.28
CA LEU A 116 16.31 -3.17 12.41
C LEU A 116 15.25 -3.53 11.34
N ARG A 117 14.76 -2.57 10.55
CA ARG A 117 13.94 -2.85 9.36
C ARG A 117 14.67 -3.68 8.30
N ARG A 118 15.99 -3.79 8.41
CA ARG A 118 16.83 -4.62 7.54
C ARG A 118 16.98 -6.05 8.01
N ASP A 119 16.51 -6.35 9.21
CA ASP A 119 16.43 -7.72 9.69
C ASP A 119 15.19 -8.40 9.06
N PRO A 120 15.37 -9.43 8.22
CA PRO A 120 14.26 -10.06 7.51
C PRO A 120 13.30 -10.80 8.43
N GLU A 121 13.80 -11.41 9.52
CA GLU A 121 12.97 -12.16 10.48
C GLU A 121 12.13 -11.20 11.32
N LEU A 122 12.74 -10.15 11.84
CA LEU A 122 12.01 -9.12 12.59
C LEU A 122 11.01 -8.40 11.71
N THR A 123 11.40 -8.05 10.46
CA THR A 123 10.48 -7.42 9.50
C THR A 123 9.26 -8.31 9.23
N ARG A 124 9.46 -9.61 9.03
CA ARG A 124 8.37 -10.58 8.85
C ARG A 124 7.46 -10.64 10.07
N ALA A 125 8.03 -10.76 11.25
CA ALA A 125 7.28 -10.82 12.51
C ALA A 125 6.43 -9.55 12.72
N ILE A 126 6.99 -8.38 12.49
CA ILE A 126 6.29 -7.09 12.61
C ILE A 126 5.23 -6.93 11.51
N MET A 127 5.50 -7.36 10.28
CA MET A 127 4.51 -7.34 9.19
C MET A 127 3.33 -8.24 9.51
N THR A 128 3.56 -9.42 10.10
CA THR A 128 2.50 -10.32 10.56
C THR A 128 1.58 -9.60 11.55
N ARG A 129 2.14 -8.95 12.56
CA ARG A 129 1.36 -8.18 13.55
C ARG A 129 0.57 -7.04 12.90
N LEU A 130 1.17 -6.33 11.96
CA LEU A 130 0.48 -5.27 11.23
C LEU A 130 -0.69 -5.81 10.39
N VAL A 131 -0.51 -6.93 9.70
CA VAL A 131 -1.57 -7.58 8.92
C VAL A 131 -2.72 -8.04 9.83
N GLU A 132 -2.42 -8.68 10.95
CA GLU A 132 -3.40 -9.10 11.96
C GLU A 132 -4.20 -7.91 12.52
N GLN A 133 -3.51 -6.84 12.89
CA GLN A 133 -4.13 -5.61 13.39
C GLN A 133 -5.05 -4.98 12.36
N ASN A 134 -4.61 -4.90 11.10
CA ASN A 134 -5.39 -4.37 9.99
C ASN A 134 -6.61 -5.25 9.68
N ALA A 135 -6.47 -6.57 9.71
CA ALA A 135 -7.57 -7.50 9.54
C ALA A 135 -8.65 -7.34 10.62
N ALA A 136 -8.22 -7.24 11.88
CA ALA A 136 -9.13 -7.00 13.01
C ALA A 136 -9.86 -5.65 12.89
N MET A 137 -9.15 -4.61 12.48
CA MET A 137 -9.71 -3.26 12.26
C MET A 137 -10.75 -3.27 11.13
N LEU A 138 -10.46 -3.87 9.97
CA LEU A 138 -11.40 -3.99 8.86
C LEU A 138 -12.65 -4.78 9.28
N LYS A 139 -12.48 -5.93 9.93
CA LYS A 139 -13.57 -6.75 10.45
C LYS A 139 -14.47 -5.97 11.42
N LYS A 140 -13.89 -5.25 12.38
CA LYS A 140 -14.62 -4.42 13.35
C LYS A 140 -15.47 -3.34 12.66
N ARG A 141 -15.06 -2.87 11.49
CA ARG A 141 -15.76 -1.85 10.70
C ARG A 141 -16.73 -2.45 9.67
N GLY A 142 -16.90 -3.77 9.64
CA GLY A 142 -17.74 -4.44 8.64
C GLY A 142 -17.20 -4.34 7.21
N LEU A 143 -15.91 -4.05 7.04
CA LEU A 143 -15.25 -3.95 5.74
C LEU A 143 -14.69 -5.29 5.29
N PRO A 144 -14.59 -5.54 3.98
CA PRO A 144 -14.04 -6.78 3.47
C PRO A 144 -12.60 -7.01 3.95
N VAL A 145 -12.29 -8.23 4.38
CA VAL A 145 -10.95 -8.66 4.76
C VAL A 145 -10.47 -9.65 3.70
N THR A 146 -9.68 -9.16 2.76
CA THR A 146 -9.10 -9.90 1.63
C THR A 146 -7.62 -9.54 1.50
N PRO A 147 -6.80 -10.32 0.79
CA PRO A 147 -5.41 -9.94 0.54
C PRO A 147 -5.27 -8.53 -0.07
N GLY A 148 -6.14 -8.16 -1.01
CA GLY A 148 -6.14 -6.84 -1.63
C GLY A 148 -6.49 -5.71 -0.66
N THR A 149 -7.47 -5.90 0.24
CA THR A 149 -7.82 -4.87 1.23
C THR A 149 -6.77 -4.76 2.34
N LEU A 150 -6.11 -5.87 2.71
CA LEU A 150 -4.97 -5.85 3.63
C LEU A 150 -3.75 -5.13 3.03
N TYR A 151 -3.50 -5.35 1.74
CA TYR A 151 -2.47 -4.59 1.03
C TYR A 151 -2.82 -3.10 0.93
N LEU A 152 -4.09 -2.79 0.69
CA LEU A 152 -4.57 -1.41 0.67
C LEU A 152 -4.36 -0.73 2.04
N THR A 153 -4.58 -1.42 3.17
CA THR A 153 -4.27 -0.86 4.50
C THR A 153 -2.77 -0.66 4.72
N HIS A 154 -1.94 -1.53 4.20
CA HIS A 154 -0.49 -1.35 4.22
C HIS A 154 -0.08 -0.12 3.39
N PHE A 155 -0.63 0.04 2.19
CA PHE A 155 -0.31 1.14 1.26
C PHE A 155 -0.85 2.49 1.72
N ALA A 156 -2.15 2.57 2.04
CA ALA A 156 -2.85 3.83 2.33
C ALA A 156 -2.92 4.17 3.83
N GLY A 157 -2.41 3.28 4.67
CA GLY A 157 -2.65 3.32 6.12
C GLY A 157 -4.11 3.00 6.48
N PRO A 158 -4.40 2.71 7.75
CA PRO A 158 -5.73 2.32 8.20
C PRO A 158 -6.83 3.34 7.87
N ALA A 159 -6.58 4.63 8.11
CA ALA A 159 -7.56 5.69 7.83
C ALA A 159 -7.85 5.86 6.33
N GLY A 160 -6.79 5.90 5.51
CA GLY A 160 -6.91 5.99 4.06
C GLY A 160 -7.62 4.79 3.46
N ALA A 161 -7.29 3.57 3.92
CA ALA A 161 -7.94 2.36 3.46
C ALA A 161 -9.44 2.33 3.81
N VAL A 162 -9.80 2.72 5.04
CA VAL A 162 -11.21 2.83 5.44
C VAL A 162 -11.94 3.82 4.56
N ALA A 163 -11.38 5.00 4.31
CA ALA A 163 -11.98 5.99 3.42
C ALA A 163 -12.20 5.42 2.01
N VAL A 164 -11.16 4.81 1.42
CA VAL A 164 -11.21 4.20 0.08
C VAL A 164 -12.25 3.08 0.00
N LEU A 165 -12.39 2.26 1.03
CA LEU A 165 -13.33 1.14 1.06
C LEU A 165 -14.77 1.56 1.30
N SER A 166 -15.01 2.79 1.79
CA SER A 166 -16.33 3.28 2.22
C SER A 166 -17.01 4.22 1.22
N VAL A 167 -16.36 4.59 0.11
CA VAL A 167 -16.92 5.54 -0.86
C VAL A 167 -17.10 4.94 -2.25
N SER A 168 -17.78 5.67 -3.13
CA SER A 168 -18.01 5.30 -4.52
C SER A 168 -16.70 5.28 -5.33
N GLU A 169 -16.68 4.48 -6.40
CA GLU A 169 -15.47 4.17 -7.16
C GLU A 169 -14.93 5.33 -8.01
N ASN A 170 -15.73 6.34 -8.31
CA ASN A 170 -15.36 7.44 -9.20
C ASN A 170 -14.65 8.61 -8.49
N VAL A 171 -14.40 8.52 -7.19
CA VAL A 171 -13.72 9.57 -6.41
C VAL A 171 -12.22 9.53 -6.69
N ASP A 172 -11.56 10.70 -6.73
CA ASP A 172 -10.09 10.80 -6.83
C ASP A 172 -9.44 10.16 -5.58
N ALA A 173 -8.65 9.12 -5.79
CA ALA A 173 -8.09 8.32 -4.71
C ALA A 173 -7.11 9.11 -3.84
N ALA A 174 -6.25 9.93 -4.46
CA ALA A 174 -5.23 10.69 -3.74
C ALA A 174 -5.85 11.79 -2.87
N SER A 175 -6.86 12.51 -3.38
CA SER A 175 -7.59 13.52 -2.59
C SER A 175 -8.32 12.90 -1.41
N LEU A 176 -8.97 11.75 -1.63
CA LEU A 176 -9.68 11.05 -0.57
C LEU A 176 -8.73 10.56 0.53
N MET A 177 -7.60 9.95 0.14
CA MET A 177 -6.58 9.51 1.10
C MET A 177 -6.01 10.68 1.90
N ALA A 178 -5.76 11.81 1.24
CA ALA A 178 -5.28 13.03 1.91
C ALA A 178 -6.31 13.56 2.93
N SER A 179 -7.60 13.57 2.57
CA SER A 179 -8.67 14.03 3.47
C SER A 179 -8.90 13.10 4.67
N ALA A 180 -8.50 11.84 4.57
CA ALA A 180 -8.59 10.89 5.66
C ALA A 180 -7.49 11.06 6.73
N ASP A 181 -6.45 11.84 6.45
CA ASP A 181 -5.41 12.18 7.42
C ASP A 181 -5.88 13.28 8.38
N ALA A 182 -6.32 12.89 9.56
CA ALA A 182 -6.78 13.82 10.60
C ALA A 182 -5.69 14.81 11.06
N THR A 183 -4.41 14.54 10.79
CA THR A 183 -3.30 15.44 11.14
C THR A 183 -3.11 16.56 10.12
N GLY A 184 -3.69 16.43 8.92
CA GLY A 184 -3.51 17.36 7.81
C GLY A 184 -2.08 17.42 7.23
N ARG A 185 -1.20 16.53 7.65
CA ARG A 185 0.19 16.47 7.17
C ARG A 185 0.31 15.85 5.77
N THR A 186 -0.65 15.01 5.41
CA THR A 186 -0.72 14.36 4.09
C THR A 186 -1.56 15.20 3.15
N THR A 187 -0.98 15.59 2.02
CA THR A 187 -1.71 16.28 0.95
C THR A 187 -1.73 15.45 -0.32
N ARG A 188 -2.67 15.74 -1.22
CA ARG A 188 -2.75 15.10 -2.53
C ARG A 188 -1.41 15.18 -3.28
N GLU A 189 -0.78 16.36 -3.27
CA GLU A 189 0.49 16.62 -3.95
C GLU A 189 1.62 15.76 -3.39
N LYS A 190 1.71 15.63 -2.06
CA LYS A 190 2.69 14.75 -1.40
C LYS A 190 2.46 13.29 -1.78
N LEU A 191 1.21 12.83 -1.79
CA LEU A 191 0.86 11.46 -2.19
C LEU A 191 1.24 11.20 -3.64
N VAL A 192 0.91 12.10 -4.55
CA VAL A 192 1.25 11.99 -5.98
C VAL A 192 2.74 12.11 -6.23
N TYR A 193 3.45 13.00 -5.51
CA TYR A 193 4.91 13.09 -5.60
C TYR A 193 5.57 11.77 -5.20
N ALA A 194 5.12 11.21 -4.11
CA ALA A 194 5.62 9.95 -3.60
C ALA A 194 5.22 8.76 -4.49
N ASN A 195 4.02 8.80 -5.06
CA ASN A 195 3.41 7.74 -5.87
C ASN A 195 2.81 8.35 -7.16
N PRO A 196 3.63 8.60 -8.20
CA PRO A 196 3.15 9.28 -9.41
C PRO A 196 1.96 8.61 -10.10
N PHE A 197 1.81 7.29 -9.95
CA PHE A 197 0.69 6.55 -10.52
C PHE A 197 -0.66 6.94 -9.92
N LEU A 198 -0.70 7.53 -8.71
CA LEU A 198 -1.93 8.02 -8.10
C LEU A 198 -2.54 9.23 -8.77
N LYS A 199 -1.80 9.91 -9.64
CA LYS A 199 -2.20 11.21 -10.24
C LYS A 199 -3.60 11.20 -10.85
N GLU A 200 -3.96 10.08 -11.48
CA GLU A 200 -5.20 9.93 -12.25
C GLU A 200 -6.04 8.73 -11.79
N LEU A 201 -5.71 8.14 -10.64
CA LEU A 201 -6.45 6.98 -10.14
C LEU A 201 -7.69 7.40 -9.39
N THR A 202 -8.81 6.76 -9.76
CA THR A 202 -10.02 6.73 -8.95
C THR A 202 -9.90 5.70 -7.82
N VAL A 203 -10.82 5.76 -6.88
CA VAL A 203 -10.97 4.77 -5.80
C VAL A 203 -11.13 3.35 -6.36
N GLY A 204 -11.92 3.19 -7.44
CA GLY A 204 -12.09 1.90 -8.12
C GLY A 204 -10.78 1.37 -8.71
N ASP A 205 -10.02 2.26 -9.36
CA ASP A 205 -8.71 1.90 -9.91
C ASP A 205 -7.73 1.47 -8.84
N LEU A 206 -7.71 2.19 -7.70
CA LEU A 206 -6.84 1.88 -6.57
C LEU A 206 -7.19 0.53 -5.92
N LYS A 207 -8.48 0.24 -5.72
CA LYS A 207 -8.96 -1.07 -5.24
C LYS A 207 -8.52 -2.19 -6.20
N ASN A 208 -8.74 -1.99 -7.49
CA ASN A 208 -8.34 -2.95 -8.53
C ASN A 208 -6.82 -3.14 -8.58
N TRP A 209 -6.06 -2.06 -8.44
CA TRP A 209 -4.60 -2.11 -8.38
C TRP A 209 -4.13 -2.94 -7.17
N ALA A 210 -4.66 -2.69 -5.96
CA ALA A 210 -4.31 -3.45 -4.77
C ALA A 210 -4.64 -4.95 -4.92
N ASN A 211 -5.81 -5.26 -5.48
CA ASN A 211 -6.20 -6.64 -5.76
C ASN A 211 -5.25 -7.33 -6.76
N ARG A 212 -4.84 -6.63 -7.83
CA ARG A 212 -3.86 -7.19 -8.80
C ARG A 212 -2.50 -7.46 -8.16
N LYS A 213 -2.02 -6.58 -7.28
CA LYS A 213 -0.76 -6.75 -6.56
C LYS A 213 -0.73 -8.03 -5.71
N MET A 214 -1.86 -8.41 -5.15
CA MET A 214 -1.98 -9.55 -4.25
C MET A 214 -2.38 -10.86 -4.92
N ARG A 215 -2.58 -10.88 -6.26
CA ARG A 215 -2.76 -12.14 -6.99
C ARG A 215 -1.42 -12.88 -7.07
N SER A 216 -1.44 -14.17 -6.71
CA SER A 216 -0.36 -15.09 -7.06
C SER A 216 -0.43 -15.35 -8.56
N TYR A 217 0.71 -15.41 -9.22
CA TYR A 217 0.83 -15.89 -10.60
C TYR A 217 0.91 -17.41 -10.59
#